data_ee6828afe06a0c2e96da29c59bbb7f55
#
_entry.id   ee6828afe06a0c2e96da29c59bbb7f55
#
_cell.length_a   1.000
_cell.length_b   1.000
_cell.length_c   1.000
_cell.angle_alpha   90.00
_cell.angle_beta   90.00
_cell.angle_gamma   90.00
#
_symmetry.space_group_name_H-M   'P 1'
#
loop_
_entity.id
_entity.type
_entity.pdbx_description
1 polymer ?
#
loop_
_entity_poly.entity_id
_entity_poly.type
_entity_poly.pdbx_seq_one_letter_code
_entity_poly.pdbx_strand_id
1 'polypeptide(L)'
;MHHAWRLLFTWLDGIADRLCKRLIWQGFVPSAACMVTCWAFLVIEALLLAEINVHLRRKKGKDAGDGGGGGHLEVISLKSMAQETLGEWGGNLAAGAYLFLSYTSMVAYTSKSGEVLSRLIAGVPEPVSGGAFTAALALLIAAGGTGVTDKVNQLLTFVMIGLLLTIEVSAVASGAGLTTPANTNWEQVPATLPVIIFTLVFHDIAPVICAYLGGDLVRIRLSILVGSIVPLLSLLVWDDIALSVSTDLNGFDIMDMLKTEWSYTVVETFSLLAVGTSLIGTLLGASQFFIEQMANLVSSSAQGHEEEEGSRHRGGRAVDDNAMLSYIAAGAVVAPTVLIAATVPNSFSIATDIAGGYCMTILYGVLPPLMAWAITTSRMSDSRAGSVEAESSVGGGANVDLTSAKPVLVGMGVFSVLMVFEQMSQDLVSFQSYLLAWTG
;
A
#
# COMPACT_ATOMS: atom_id res chain seq x y z
N MET A 1 30.79 -3.80 -13.29
CA MET A 1 29.96 -4.99 -13.40
C MET A 1 29.11 -5.19 -12.16
N HIS A 2 29.66 -5.39 -10.98
CA HIS A 2 28.91 -5.44 -9.72
C HIS A 2 28.03 -4.20 -9.44
N HIS A 3 28.32 -3.04 -9.99
CA HIS A 3 27.60 -1.81 -9.72
C HIS A 3 26.26 -1.70 -10.48
N ALA A 4 26.17 -2.08 -11.75
CA ALA A 4 24.91 -1.99 -12.52
C ALA A 4 23.83 -2.94 -11.98
N TRP A 5 24.25 -4.14 -11.53
CA TRP A 5 23.35 -5.09 -10.89
C TRP A 5 22.98 -4.70 -9.46
N ARG A 6 23.92 -4.15 -8.72
CA ARG A 6 23.55 -3.52 -7.44
C ARG A 6 22.48 -2.46 -7.63
N LEU A 7 22.38 -1.83 -8.77
CA LEU A 7 21.50 -0.68 -9.03
C LEU A 7 20.15 -1.07 -9.61
N LEU A 8 20.08 -2.08 -10.49
CA LEU A 8 18.83 -2.75 -10.83
C LEU A 8 18.22 -3.37 -9.58
N PHE A 9 19.08 -3.92 -8.72
CA PHE A 9 18.71 -4.45 -7.44
C PHE A 9 18.48 -3.39 -6.38
N THR A 10 18.92 -2.15 -6.49
CA THR A 10 18.78 -1.19 -5.41
C THR A 10 17.47 -0.43 -5.38
N TRP A 11 16.69 -0.38 -6.43
CA TRP A 11 15.30 0.02 -6.34
C TRP A 11 14.39 -1.16 -5.98
N LEU A 12 14.63 -2.24 -6.62
CA LEU A 12 14.25 -3.55 -6.13
C LEU A 12 15.08 -3.90 -4.88
N ASP A 13 16.26 -3.32 -4.61
CA ASP A 13 17.15 -3.61 -3.50
C ASP A 13 16.61 -3.22 -2.13
N GLY A 14 15.67 -2.43 -2.05
CA GLY A 14 15.03 -2.34 -0.79
C GLY A 14 13.90 -3.36 -0.68
N ILE A 15 13.00 -3.43 -1.67
CA ILE A 15 11.97 -4.46 -1.76
C ILE A 15 12.56 -5.72 -2.38
N ALA A 16 13.40 -5.62 -3.39
CA ALA A 16 13.95 -6.73 -4.13
C ALA A 16 15.35 -7.17 -3.70
N ASP A 17 16.15 -6.43 -2.95
CA ASP A 17 17.38 -7.01 -2.37
C ASP A 17 17.02 -8.03 -1.30
N ARG A 18 15.99 -7.78 -0.51
CA ARG A 18 15.45 -8.80 0.39
C ARG A 18 14.61 -9.82 -0.34
N LEU A 19 13.73 -9.38 -1.25
CA LEU A 19 12.98 -10.31 -2.09
C LEU A 19 13.96 -11.11 -2.93
N CYS A 20 14.82 -10.50 -3.73
CA CYS A 20 15.76 -11.23 -4.58
C CYS A 20 16.82 -12.00 -3.80
N LYS A 21 17.46 -11.47 -2.76
CA LYS A 21 18.39 -12.27 -1.97
C LYS A 21 17.71 -13.46 -1.33
N ARG A 22 16.50 -13.31 -0.82
CA ARG A 22 15.73 -14.39 -0.24
C ARG A 22 15.14 -15.31 -1.31
N LEU A 23 14.65 -14.77 -2.44
CA LEU A 23 14.10 -15.53 -3.56
C LEU A 23 15.20 -16.28 -4.34
N ILE A 24 16.40 -15.71 -4.51
CA ILE A 24 17.57 -16.40 -5.09
C ILE A 24 17.91 -17.69 -4.33
N TRP A 25 17.79 -17.66 -3.00
CA TRP A 25 18.00 -18.87 -2.18
C TRP A 25 16.82 -19.84 -2.22
N GLN A 26 15.63 -19.38 -2.60
CA GLN A 26 14.44 -20.21 -2.73
C GLN A 26 14.33 -20.92 -4.08
N GLY A 27 14.73 -20.24 -5.15
CA GLY A 27 14.47 -20.63 -6.54
C GLY A 27 13.09 -20.17 -7.04
N PHE A 28 12.91 -20.16 -8.36
CA PHE A 28 11.72 -19.61 -9.03
C PHE A 28 10.40 -20.27 -8.61
N VAL A 29 10.36 -21.59 -8.50
CA VAL A 29 9.10 -22.30 -8.21
C VAL A 29 8.52 -21.97 -6.84
N PRO A 30 9.27 -22.01 -5.71
CA PRO A 30 8.75 -21.55 -4.42
C PRO A 30 8.37 -20.08 -4.39
N SER A 31 9.15 -19.21 -5.04
CA SER A 31 8.90 -17.78 -5.14
C SER A 31 7.60 -17.48 -5.88
N ALA A 32 7.46 -17.98 -7.09
CA ALA A 32 6.26 -17.81 -7.92
C ALA A 32 5.02 -18.39 -7.22
N ALA A 33 5.12 -19.57 -6.60
CA ALA A 33 4.03 -20.17 -5.85
C ALA A 33 3.61 -19.29 -4.67
N CYS A 34 4.57 -18.72 -3.95
CA CYS A 34 4.33 -17.79 -2.84
C CYS A 34 3.65 -16.50 -3.33
N MET A 35 4.17 -15.86 -4.41
CA MET A 35 3.56 -14.66 -4.97
C MET A 35 2.12 -14.89 -5.44
N VAL A 36 1.85 -15.99 -6.15
CA VAL A 36 0.50 -16.34 -6.62
C VAL A 36 -0.43 -16.61 -5.45
N THR A 37 0.04 -17.30 -4.40
CA THR A 37 -0.75 -17.58 -3.21
C THR A 37 -1.06 -16.31 -2.43
N CYS A 38 -0.07 -15.45 -2.21
CA CYS A 38 -0.27 -14.14 -1.57
C CYS A 38 -1.21 -13.25 -2.39
N TRP A 39 -1.05 -13.21 -3.72
CA TRP A 39 -1.95 -12.47 -4.60
C TRP A 39 -3.40 -12.98 -4.49
N ALA A 40 -3.61 -14.29 -4.54
CA ALA A 40 -4.95 -14.85 -4.42
C ALA A 40 -5.60 -14.50 -3.07
N PHE A 41 -4.82 -14.58 -1.99
CA PHE A 41 -5.25 -14.17 -0.65
C PHE A 41 -5.63 -12.68 -0.61
N LEU A 42 -4.76 -11.79 -1.10
CA LEU A 42 -5.01 -10.35 -1.15
C LEU A 42 -6.20 -9.98 -2.04
N VAL A 43 -6.42 -10.69 -3.15
CA VAL A 43 -7.61 -10.51 -4.00
C VAL A 43 -8.89 -10.86 -3.24
N ILE A 44 -8.91 -11.96 -2.49
CA ILE A 44 -10.08 -12.34 -1.69
C ILE A 44 -10.37 -11.26 -0.65
N GLU A 45 -9.35 -10.72 0.02
CA GLU A 45 -9.50 -9.65 0.99
C GLU A 45 -10.00 -8.34 0.37
N ALA A 46 -9.47 -7.96 -0.79
CA ALA A 46 -9.94 -6.78 -1.52
C ALA A 46 -11.40 -6.92 -1.98
N LEU A 47 -11.80 -8.12 -2.42
CA LEU A 47 -13.20 -8.41 -2.76
C LEU A 47 -14.11 -8.34 -1.53
N LEU A 48 -13.67 -8.86 -0.40
CA LEU A 48 -14.38 -8.77 0.87
C LEU A 48 -14.56 -7.32 1.31
N LEU A 49 -13.50 -6.52 1.22
CA LEU A 49 -13.53 -5.09 1.53
C LEU A 49 -14.51 -4.33 0.62
N ALA A 50 -14.53 -4.67 -0.68
CA ALA A 50 -15.48 -4.10 -1.64
C ALA A 50 -16.93 -4.46 -1.29
N GLU A 51 -17.20 -5.70 -0.90
CA GLU A 51 -18.55 -6.13 -0.47
C GLU A 51 -19.01 -5.40 0.78
N ILE A 52 -18.14 -5.23 1.77
CA ILE A 52 -18.43 -4.44 2.99
C ILE A 52 -18.75 -2.99 2.61
N ASN A 53 -17.92 -2.37 1.74
CA ASN A 53 -18.13 -0.99 1.29
C ASN A 53 -19.49 -0.81 0.61
N VAL A 54 -19.82 -1.70 -0.34
CA VAL A 54 -21.11 -1.65 -1.06
C VAL A 54 -22.29 -1.90 -0.11
N HIS A 55 -22.12 -2.80 0.86
CA HIS A 55 -23.17 -3.03 1.88
C HIS A 55 -23.45 -1.76 2.69
N LEU A 56 -22.42 -1.08 3.18
CA LEU A 56 -22.56 0.15 3.95
C LEU A 56 -23.11 1.31 3.09
N ARG A 57 -22.72 1.41 1.82
CA ARG A 57 -23.31 2.38 0.88
C ARG A 57 -24.81 2.18 0.72
N ARG A 58 -25.25 0.95 0.54
CA ARG A 58 -26.69 0.61 0.42
C ARG A 58 -27.46 0.91 1.70
N LYS A 59 -26.85 0.68 2.87
CA LYS A 59 -27.43 1.02 4.17
C LYS A 59 -27.60 2.55 4.30
N LYS A 60 -26.54 3.33 4.09
CA LYS A 60 -26.59 4.81 4.12
C LYS A 60 -27.61 5.40 3.12
N GLY A 61 -27.73 4.83 1.93
CA GLY A 61 -28.72 5.27 0.92
C GLY A 61 -30.17 5.01 1.35
N LYS A 62 -30.44 3.96 2.12
CA LYS A 62 -31.77 3.68 2.67
C LYS A 62 -32.11 4.65 3.82
N ASP A 63 -31.13 4.96 4.67
CA ASP A 63 -31.32 5.85 5.84
C ASP A 63 -31.50 7.32 5.41
N ALA A 64 -30.96 7.75 4.27
CA ALA A 64 -31.04 9.12 3.77
C ALA A 64 -32.41 9.48 3.14
N GLY A 65 -33.30 8.54 2.89
CA GLY A 65 -34.61 8.76 2.23
C GLY A 65 -34.49 9.32 0.83
N ASP A 66 -35.56 9.23 0.04
CA ASP A 66 -35.66 9.59 -1.40
C ASP A 66 -35.49 11.13 -1.70
N GLY A 67 -34.92 11.91 -0.78
CA GLY A 67 -34.81 13.37 -0.88
C GLY A 67 -33.42 13.94 -1.23
N GLY A 68 -32.40 13.13 -1.37
CA GLY A 68 -31.02 13.58 -1.57
C GLY A 68 -30.46 13.29 -2.97
N GLY A 69 -31.03 13.89 -4.00
CA GLY A 69 -30.48 13.91 -5.35
C GLY A 69 -29.19 14.74 -5.46
N GLY A 70 -28.09 14.17 -5.03
CA GLY A 70 -26.75 14.73 -5.21
C GLY A 70 -25.76 13.59 -5.27
N GLY A 71 -25.47 13.09 -6.49
CA GLY A 71 -24.49 12.04 -6.72
C GLY A 71 -23.08 12.49 -6.39
N HIS A 72 -22.81 12.80 -5.12
CA HIS A 72 -21.44 12.99 -4.67
C HIS A 72 -20.78 11.61 -4.57
N LEU A 73 -19.65 11.44 -5.24
CA LEU A 73 -18.75 10.30 -5.18
C LEU A 73 -18.12 10.23 -3.77
N GLU A 74 -18.95 9.97 -2.73
CA GLU A 74 -18.44 9.86 -1.36
C GLU A 74 -17.69 8.53 -1.23
N VAL A 75 -16.38 8.61 -1.00
CA VAL A 75 -15.53 7.45 -0.72
C VAL A 75 -15.68 7.10 0.77
N ILE A 76 -16.21 5.91 1.08
CA ILE A 76 -16.24 5.43 2.45
C ILE A 76 -14.86 4.87 2.77
N SER A 77 -14.12 5.54 3.66
CA SER A 77 -12.77 5.14 4.06
C SER A 77 -12.77 3.84 4.88
N LEU A 78 -11.62 3.15 4.94
CA LEU A 78 -11.45 1.95 5.75
C LEU A 78 -11.73 2.22 7.24
N LYS A 79 -11.30 3.39 7.75
CA LYS A 79 -11.62 3.86 9.11
C LYS A 79 -13.13 3.91 9.33
N SER A 80 -13.87 4.56 8.41
CA SER A 80 -15.34 4.67 8.51
C SER A 80 -16.00 3.30 8.43
N MET A 81 -15.52 2.40 7.56
CA MET A 81 -16.03 1.03 7.48
C MET A 81 -15.82 0.26 8.79
N ALA A 82 -14.63 0.36 9.38
CA ALA A 82 -14.32 -0.28 10.65
C ALA A 82 -15.13 0.31 11.80
N GLN A 83 -15.34 1.63 11.84
CA GLN A 83 -16.14 2.29 12.85
C GLN A 83 -17.62 1.91 12.78
N GLU A 84 -18.20 1.84 11.58
CA GLU A 84 -19.60 1.46 11.36
C GLU A 84 -19.89 -0.02 11.67
N THR A 85 -18.90 -0.88 11.55
CA THR A 85 -19.07 -2.34 11.72
C THR A 85 -18.62 -2.85 13.08
N LEU A 86 -17.49 -2.35 13.58
CA LEU A 86 -16.85 -2.79 14.83
C LEU A 86 -16.99 -1.77 15.97
N GLY A 87 -17.52 -0.57 15.67
CA GLY A 87 -17.63 0.53 16.61
C GLY A 87 -16.35 1.35 16.75
N GLU A 88 -16.31 2.22 17.75
CA GLU A 88 -15.22 3.18 18.01
C GLU A 88 -13.82 2.53 18.05
N TRP A 89 -13.69 1.36 18.68
CA TRP A 89 -12.41 0.68 18.80
C TRP A 89 -11.85 0.23 17.44
N GLY A 90 -12.74 -0.27 16.57
CA GLY A 90 -12.35 -0.69 15.20
C GLY A 90 -11.91 0.51 14.36
N GLY A 91 -12.63 1.63 14.45
CA GLY A 91 -12.25 2.87 13.78
C GLY A 91 -10.91 3.42 14.26
N ASN A 92 -10.66 3.39 15.57
CA ASN A 92 -9.40 3.86 16.17
C ASN A 92 -8.22 2.95 15.79
N LEU A 93 -8.43 1.62 15.78
CA LEU A 93 -7.42 0.67 15.35
C LEU A 93 -7.08 0.87 13.86
N ALA A 94 -8.09 1.02 13.00
CA ALA A 94 -7.87 1.28 11.58
C ALA A 94 -7.12 2.60 11.34
N ALA A 95 -7.50 3.67 12.06
CA ALA A 95 -6.85 4.97 11.96
C ALA A 95 -5.38 4.91 12.42
N GLY A 96 -5.12 4.27 13.56
CA GLY A 96 -3.76 4.11 14.09
C GLY A 96 -2.86 3.27 13.19
N ALA A 97 -3.37 2.13 12.70
CA ALA A 97 -2.62 1.28 11.80
C ALA A 97 -2.35 1.95 10.43
N TYR A 98 -3.33 2.70 9.89
CA TYR A 98 -3.15 3.47 8.65
C TYR A 98 -2.12 4.59 8.80
N LEU A 99 -2.16 5.33 9.92
CA LEU A 99 -1.18 6.37 10.19
C LEU A 99 0.23 5.78 10.31
N PHE A 100 0.37 4.67 11.03
CA PHE A 100 1.66 4.01 11.20
C PHE A 100 2.17 3.42 9.87
N LEU A 101 1.29 2.82 9.06
CA LEU A 101 1.60 2.40 7.69
C LEU A 101 2.09 3.56 6.84
N SER A 102 1.40 4.70 6.88
CA SER A 102 1.79 5.88 6.11
C SER A 102 3.18 6.37 6.48
N TYR A 103 3.51 6.47 7.78
CA TYR A 103 4.83 6.89 8.22
C TYR A 103 5.92 5.88 7.85
N THR A 104 5.72 4.60 8.06
CA THR A 104 6.71 3.56 7.70
C THR A 104 6.95 3.53 6.20
N SER A 105 5.91 3.62 5.39
CA SER A 105 6.04 3.69 3.92
C SER A 105 6.80 4.95 3.47
N MET A 106 6.48 6.12 4.05
CA MET A 106 7.20 7.35 3.73
C MET A 106 8.68 7.29 4.14
N VAL A 107 9.00 6.71 5.29
CA VAL A 107 10.40 6.49 5.73
C VAL A 107 11.12 5.60 4.72
N ALA A 108 10.50 4.51 4.28
CA ALA A 108 11.06 3.63 3.26
C ALA A 108 11.33 4.38 1.95
N TYR A 109 10.34 5.09 1.43
CA TYR A 109 10.47 5.81 0.16
C TYR A 109 11.45 6.98 0.24
N THR A 110 11.50 7.71 1.37
CA THR A 110 12.48 8.78 1.58
C THR A 110 13.90 8.25 1.62
N SER A 111 14.14 7.17 2.36
CA SER A 111 15.45 6.52 2.42
C SER A 111 15.89 6.03 1.04
N LYS A 112 15.00 5.37 0.32
CA LYS A 112 15.32 4.84 -1.01
C LYS A 112 15.55 5.92 -2.06
N SER A 113 14.73 6.97 -2.07
CA SER A 113 14.96 8.12 -2.97
C SER A 113 16.31 8.79 -2.68
N GLY A 114 16.71 8.85 -1.41
CA GLY A 114 18.01 9.36 -1.01
C GLY A 114 19.17 8.55 -1.57
N GLU A 115 19.08 7.23 -1.45
CA GLU A 115 20.07 6.31 -2.01
C GLU A 115 20.20 6.45 -3.53
N VAL A 116 19.08 6.45 -4.27
CA VAL A 116 19.07 6.62 -5.72
C VAL A 116 19.63 7.97 -6.15
N LEU A 117 19.17 9.06 -5.52
CA LEU A 117 19.61 10.41 -5.87
C LEU A 117 21.09 10.67 -5.52
N SER A 118 21.60 10.13 -4.42
CA SER A 118 23.01 10.27 -4.06
C SER A 118 23.96 9.63 -5.08
N ARG A 119 23.48 8.63 -5.81
CA ARG A 119 24.20 7.98 -6.91
C ARG A 119 24.12 8.78 -8.23
N LEU A 120 22.94 9.38 -8.48
CA LEU A 120 22.77 10.22 -9.68
C LEU A 120 23.48 11.58 -9.53
N ILE A 121 23.52 12.14 -8.32
CA ILE A 121 24.11 13.44 -8.02
C ILE A 121 25.34 13.24 -7.13
N ALA A 122 26.49 13.13 -7.73
CA ALA A 122 27.74 12.92 -7.00
C ALA A 122 27.97 14.02 -5.94
N GLY A 123 28.30 13.61 -4.71
CA GLY A 123 28.70 14.51 -3.63
C GLY A 123 27.56 14.97 -2.70
N VAL A 124 26.32 14.54 -2.91
CA VAL A 124 25.21 14.82 -1.99
C VAL A 124 24.98 13.59 -1.10
N PRO A 125 24.99 13.74 0.26
CA PRO A 125 24.71 12.62 1.16
C PRO A 125 23.27 12.08 0.99
N GLU A 126 23.08 10.77 1.16
CA GLU A 126 21.79 10.08 1.04
C GLU A 126 20.67 10.73 1.89
N PRO A 127 20.89 11.07 3.20
CA PRO A 127 19.82 11.68 3.98
C PRO A 127 19.39 13.05 3.47
N VAL A 128 20.33 13.82 2.92
CA VAL A 128 20.06 15.17 2.38
C VAL A 128 19.27 15.07 1.08
N SER A 129 19.68 14.19 0.16
CA SER A 129 18.99 14.00 -1.11
C SER A 129 17.58 13.43 -0.93
N GLY A 130 17.40 12.43 -0.05
CA GLY A 130 16.09 11.88 0.28
C GLY A 130 15.17 12.89 0.95
N GLY A 131 15.68 13.62 1.94
CA GLY A 131 14.94 14.68 2.61
C GLY A 131 14.53 15.81 1.66
N ALA A 132 15.44 16.26 0.79
CA ALA A 132 15.16 17.29 -0.20
C ALA A 132 14.10 16.84 -1.23
N PHE A 133 14.19 15.60 -1.70
CA PHE A 133 13.22 15.02 -2.62
C PHE A 133 11.83 14.93 -1.99
N THR A 134 11.74 14.41 -0.78
CA THR A 134 10.47 14.30 -0.03
C THR A 134 9.86 15.67 0.23
N ALA A 135 10.68 16.66 0.64
CA ALA A 135 10.23 18.03 0.85
C ALA A 135 9.74 18.68 -0.44
N ALA A 136 10.41 18.45 -1.58
CA ALA A 136 9.97 18.95 -2.89
C ALA A 136 8.62 18.40 -3.31
N LEU A 137 8.38 17.09 -3.11
CA LEU A 137 7.09 16.47 -3.39
C LEU A 137 5.99 16.95 -2.45
N ALA A 138 6.30 17.14 -1.16
CA ALA A 138 5.35 17.69 -0.20
C ALA A 138 4.97 19.15 -0.54
N LEU A 139 5.93 19.96 -0.98
CA LEU A 139 5.66 21.31 -1.48
C LEU A 139 4.81 21.28 -2.75
N LEU A 140 5.05 20.36 -3.67
CA LEU A 140 4.21 20.17 -4.87
C LEU A 140 2.75 19.90 -4.46
N ILE A 141 2.52 19.04 -3.47
CA ILE A 141 1.19 18.71 -2.97
C ILE A 141 0.55 19.91 -2.28
N ALA A 142 1.28 20.58 -1.39
CA ALA A 142 0.75 21.72 -0.62
C ALA A 142 0.45 22.94 -1.48
N ALA A 143 1.30 23.25 -2.47
CA ALA A 143 1.14 24.39 -3.35
C ALA A 143 0.26 24.09 -4.57
N GLY A 144 0.36 22.88 -5.16
CA GLY A 144 -0.36 22.49 -6.36
C GLY A 144 -1.76 21.96 -6.11
N GLY A 145 -2.05 21.52 -4.89
CA GLY A 145 -3.29 20.85 -4.54
C GLY A 145 -3.44 19.47 -5.19
N THR A 146 -4.55 18.80 -4.92
CA THR A 146 -4.82 17.43 -5.40
C THR A 146 -4.85 17.33 -6.92
N GLY A 147 -5.48 18.29 -7.61
CA GLY A 147 -5.66 18.22 -9.06
C GLY A 147 -4.37 18.35 -9.87
N VAL A 148 -3.40 19.15 -9.44
CA VAL A 148 -2.07 19.23 -10.09
C VAL A 148 -1.25 18.02 -9.74
N THR A 149 -1.27 17.60 -8.47
CA THR A 149 -0.56 16.41 -7.98
C THR A 149 -0.99 15.16 -8.73
N ASP A 150 -2.29 14.95 -8.93
CA ASP A 150 -2.82 13.80 -9.67
C ASP A 150 -2.32 13.77 -11.12
N LYS A 151 -2.33 14.91 -11.83
CA LYS A 151 -1.82 14.96 -13.20
C LYS A 151 -0.33 14.65 -13.28
N VAL A 152 0.46 15.19 -12.35
CA VAL A 152 1.89 14.90 -12.28
C VAL A 152 2.10 13.42 -11.97
N ASN A 153 1.40 12.87 -11.00
CA ASN A 153 1.51 11.45 -10.63
C ASN A 153 1.11 10.52 -11.79
N GLN A 154 0.04 10.83 -12.52
CA GLN A 154 -0.39 10.08 -13.71
C GLN A 154 0.69 10.08 -14.79
N LEU A 155 1.31 11.23 -15.08
CA LEU A 155 2.40 11.34 -16.06
C LEU A 155 3.61 10.50 -15.62
N LEU A 156 4.04 10.64 -14.36
CA LEU A 156 5.17 9.89 -13.83
C LEU A 156 4.91 8.39 -13.85
N THR A 157 3.70 7.96 -13.48
CA THR A 157 3.28 6.55 -13.54
C THR A 157 3.29 6.01 -14.95
N PHE A 158 2.81 6.78 -15.93
CA PHE A 158 2.84 6.35 -17.33
C PHE A 158 4.26 6.16 -17.85
N VAL A 159 5.16 7.09 -17.54
CA VAL A 159 6.59 6.97 -17.91
C VAL A 159 7.24 5.79 -17.19
N MET A 160 6.96 5.60 -15.91
CA MET A 160 7.46 4.49 -15.10
C MET A 160 7.07 3.13 -15.70
N ILE A 161 5.80 2.94 -16.05
CA ILE A 161 5.32 1.70 -16.68
C ILE A 161 6.01 1.48 -18.04
N GLY A 162 6.19 2.52 -18.84
CA GLY A 162 6.91 2.44 -20.10
C GLY A 162 8.37 2.00 -19.92
N LEU A 163 9.06 2.53 -18.91
CA LEU A 163 10.43 2.12 -18.58
C LEU A 163 10.48 0.68 -18.08
N LEU A 164 9.57 0.27 -17.20
CA LEU A 164 9.48 -1.11 -16.70
C LEU A 164 9.35 -2.10 -17.86
N LEU A 165 8.38 -1.89 -18.74
CA LEU A 165 8.16 -2.74 -19.92
C LEU A 165 9.40 -2.76 -20.84
N THR A 166 10.07 -1.62 -21.00
CA THR A 166 11.31 -1.55 -21.79
C THR A 166 12.41 -2.40 -21.17
N ILE A 167 12.57 -2.35 -19.84
CA ILE A 167 13.55 -3.15 -19.11
C ILE A 167 13.22 -4.64 -19.23
N GLU A 168 11.99 -5.05 -18.96
CA GLU A 168 11.54 -6.44 -19.02
C GLU A 168 11.69 -7.03 -20.44
N VAL A 169 11.20 -6.32 -21.47
CA VAL A 169 11.30 -6.76 -22.86
C VAL A 169 12.76 -6.87 -23.30
N SER A 170 13.60 -5.89 -22.92
CA SER A 170 15.03 -5.92 -23.25
C SER A 170 15.75 -7.08 -22.59
N ALA A 171 15.44 -7.38 -21.33
CA ALA A 171 16.01 -8.48 -20.58
C ALA A 171 15.62 -9.84 -21.18
N VAL A 172 14.33 -10.05 -21.46
CA VAL A 172 13.83 -11.28 -22.07
C VAL A 172 14.38 -11.46 -23.49
N ALA A 173 14.44 -10.39 -24.29
CA ALA A 173 15.04 -10.44 -25.63
C ALA A 173 16.53 -10.82 -25.64
N SER A 174 17.22 -10.60 -24.52
CA SER A 174 18.63 -10.97 -24.32
C SER A 174 18.81 -12.38 -23.76
N GLY A 175 17.70 -13.11 -23.56
CA GLY A 175 17.70 -14.48 -23.05
C GLY A 175 17.63 -14.61 -21.53
N ALA A 176 17.40 -13.52 -20.81
CA ALA A 176 17.12 -13.59 -19.38
C ALA A 176 15.74 -14.25 -19.14
N GLY A 177 15.63 -15.07 -18.09
CA GLY A 177 14.36 -15.72 -17.72
C GLY A 177 14.09 -17.04 -18.48
N LEU A 178 15.01 -17.53 -19.31
CA LEU A 178 14.81 -18.77 -20.05
C LEU A 178 15.44 -20.00 -19.37
N THR A 179 16.18 -19.81 -18.30
CA THR A 179 16.88 -20.87 -17.55
C THR A 179 16.47 -20.81 -16.10
N THR A 180 15.48 -21.63 -15.71
CA THR A 180 15.08 -21.75 -14.31
C THR A 180 16.10 -22.57 -13.54
N PRO A 181 16.73 -22.00 -12.49
CA PRO A 181 17.60 -22.79 -11.60
C PRO A 181 16.78 -23.83 -10.84
N ALA A 182 17.30 -25.04 -10.74
CA ALA A 182 16.64 -26.16 -10.09
C ALA A 182 16.62 -26.12 -8.55
N ASN A 183 17.11 -25.03 -7.94
CA ASN A 183 17.07 -24.89 -6.48
C ASN A 183 15.65 -24.62 -5.98
N THR A 184 15.17 -25.49 -5.09
CA THR A 184 13.86 -25.38 -4.44
C THR A 184 14.05 -25.41 -2.93
N ASN A 185 14.14 -24.25 -2.29
CA ASN A 185 14.24 -24.14 -0.85
C ASN A 185 13.01 -23.45 -0.26
N TRP A 186 12.11 -24.24 0.30
CA TRP A 186 10.85 -23.75 0.91
C TRP A 186 11.03 -23.14 2.29
N GLU A 187 12.16 -23.36 2.97
CA GLU A 187 12.41 -22.87 4.34
C GLU A 187 12.54 -21.34 4.40
N GLN A 188 12.90 -20.70 3.28
CA GLN A 188 13.06 -19.25 3.20
C GLN A 188 11.75 -18.51 2.89
N VAL A 189 10.67 -19.21 2.51
CA VAL A 189 9.39 -18.61 2.14
C VAL A 189 8.80 -17.71 3.23
N PRO A 190 8.73 -18.10 4.52
CA PRO A 190 8.13 -17.24 5.55
C PRO A 190 8.78 -15.85 5.65
N ALA A 191 10.09 -15.79 5.48
CA ALA A 191 10.84 -14.56 5.59
C ALA A 191 10.60 -13.56 4.43
N THR A 192 10.05 -14.00 3.29
CA THR A 192 9.75 -13.14 2.13
C THR A 192 8.32 -12.59 2.17
N LEU A 193 7.43 -13.20 2.94
CA LEU A 193 6.00 -12.84 2.96
C LEU A 193 5.73 -11.35 3.24
N PRO A 194 6.36 -10.68 4.23
CA PRO A 194 6.10 -9.27 4.49
C PRO A 194 6.38 -8.38 3.28
N VAL A 195 7.48 -8.66 2.56
CA VAL A 195 7.88 -7.88 1.39
C VAL A 195 6.97 -8.17 0.20
N ILE A 196 6.54 -9.42 0.00
CA ILE A 196 5.57 -9.79 -1.03
C ILE A 196 4.23 -9.10 -0.78
N ILE A 197 3.74 -9.11 0.47
CA ILE A 197 2.51 -8.42 0.85
C ILE A 197 2.64 -6.91 0.60
N PHE A 198 3.74 -6.29 1.03
CA PHE A 198 4.00 -4.87 0.81
C PHE A 198 3.99 -4.51 -0.68
N THR A 199 4.54 -5.36 -1.53
CA THR A 199 4.63 -5.12 -2.98
C THR A 199 3.31 -5.33 -3.71
N LEU A 200 2.52 -6.32 -3.29
CA LEU A 200 1.27 -6.72 -3.97
C LEU A 200 0.02 -6.04 -3.40
N VAL A 201 0.11 -5.27 -2.30
CA VAL A 201 -1.06 -4.64 -1.71
C VAL A 201 -1.61 -3.53 -2.61
N PHE A 202 -2.93 -3.55 -2.81
CA PHE A 202 -3.68 -2.55 -3.59
C PHE A 202 -5.01 -2.17 -2.95
N HIS A 203 -5.21 -2.51 -1.69
CA HIS A 203 -6.49 -2.43 -0.97
C HIS A 203 -6.99 -1.00 -0.77
N ASP A 204 -6.08 -0.02 -0.70
CA ASP A 204 -6.42 1.40 -0.57
C ASP A 204 -7.28 1.92 -1.72
N ILE A 205 -7.13 1.31 -2.91
CA ILE A 205 -7.91 1.72 -4.09
C ILE A 205 -9.30 1.08 -4.12
N ALA A 206 -9.57 -0.01 -3.37
CA ALA A 206 -10.83 -0.71 -3.40
C ALA A 206 -12.05 0.18 -3.01
N PRO A 207 -12.01 1.00 -1.94
CA PRO A 207 -13.10 1.95 -1.64
C PRO A 207 -13.32 2.99 -2.74
N VAL A 208 -12.24 3.42 -3.39
CA VAL A 208 -12.30 4.38 -4.50
C VAL A 208 -12.99 3.76 -5.71
N ILE A 209 -12.62 2.54 -6.09
CA ILE A 209 -13.27 1.77 -7.17
C ILE A 209 -14.76 1.59 -6.88
N CYS A 210 -15.12 1.28 -5.62
CA CYS A 210 -16.53 1.17 -5.21
C CYS A 210 -17.30 2.48 -5.40
N ALA A 211 -16.65 3.62 -5.14
CA ALA A 211 -17.25 4.92 -5.36
C ALA A 211 -17.45 5.22 -6.86
N TYR A 212 -16.40 5.04 -7.67
CA TYR A 212 -16.44 5.31 -9.11
C TYR A 212 -17.44 4.43 -9.86
N LEU A 213 -17.60 3.17 -9.46
CA LEU A 213 -18.51 2.23 -10.11
C LEU A 213 -19.91 2.19 -9.48
N GLY A 214 -20.21 3.16 -8.58
CA GLY A 214 -21.56 3.31 -8.00
C GLY A 214 -22.03 2.09 -7.21
N GLY A 215 -21.13 1.24 -6.73
CA GLY A 215 -21.46 0.02 -5.97
C GLY A 215 -21.92 -1.18 -6.83
N ASP A 216 -21.67 -1.17 -8.16
CA ASP A 216 -21.89 -2.35 -9.02
C ASP A 216 -20.83 -3.42 -8.72
N LEU A 217 -21.20 -4.41 -7.93
CA LEU A 217 -20.29 -5.47 -7.48
C LEU A 217 -19.67 -6.27 -8.63
N VAL A 218 -20.37 -6.47 -9.73
CA VAL A 218 -19.84 -7.25 -10.87
C VAL A 218 -18.70 -6.50 -11.53
N ARG A 219 -18.90 -5.21 -11.79
CA ARG A 219 -17.85 -4.35 -12.36
C ARG A 219 -16.70 -4.15 -11.41
N ILE A 220 -16.97 -3.98 -10.11
CA ILE A 220 -15.94 -3.83 -9.07
C ILE A 220 -15.06 -5.07 -9.00
N ARG A 221 -15.66 -6.26 -8.91
CA ARG A 221 -14.91 -7.54 -8.86
C ARG A 221 -14.05 -7.74 -10.10
N LEU A 222 -14.60 -7.46 -11.29
CA LEU A 222 -13.84 -7.57 -12.53
C LEU A 222 -12.67 -6.59 -12.57
N SER A 223 -12.89 -5.34 -12.14
CA SER A 223 -11.84 -4.32 -12.10
C SER A 223 -10.71 -4.70 -11.14
N ILE A 224 -11.03 -5.23 -9.96
CA ILE A 224 -10.05 -5.71 -8.97
C ILE A 224 -9.24 -6.88 -9.56
N LEU A 225 -9.91 -7.88 -10.13
CA LEU A 225 -9.23 -9.05 -10.70
C LEU A 225 -8.30 -8.67 -11.86
N VAL A 226 -8.83 -7.96 -12.86
CA VAL A 226 -8.04 -7.59 -14.04
C VAL A 226 -6.92 -6.62 -13.67
N GLY A 227 -7.21 -5.64 -12.80
CA GLY A 227 -6.21 -4.65 -12.36
C GLY A 227 -5.07 -5.26 -11.55
N SER A 228 -5.33 -6.31 -10.75
CA SER A 228 -4.31 -6.95 -9.91
C SER A 228 -3.48 -8.03 -10.62
N ILE A 229 -3.99 -8.62 -11.71
CA ILE A 229 -3.24 -9.60 -12.51
C ILE A 229 -2.03 -8.95 -13.20
N VAL A 230 -2.16 -7.72 -13.68
CA VAL A 230 -1.08 -7.04 -14.43
C VAL A 230 0.18 -6.87 -13.56
N PRO A 231 0.11 -6.29 -12.33
CA PRO A 231 1.27 -6.23 -11.44
C PRO A 231 1.83 -7.61 -11.07
N LEU A 232 0.97 -8.60 -10.84
CA LEU A 232 1.43 -9.96 -10.55
C LEU A 232 2.26 -10.55 -11.70
N LEU A 233 1.77 -10.44 -12.93
CA LEU A 233 2.51 -10.94 -14.10
C LEU A 233 3.85 -10.23 -14.28
N SER A 234 3.88 -8.92 -14.11
CA SER A 234 5.13 -8.14 -14.18
C SER A 234 6.12 -8.57 -13.10
N LEU A 235 5.65 -8.79 -11.86
CA LEU A 235 6.51 -9.27 -10.78
C LEU A 235 7.02 -10.69 -11.01
N LEU A 236 6.22 -11.58 -11.60
CA LEU A 236 6.66 -12.94 -11.94
C LEU A 236 7.72 -12.93 -13.04
N VAL A 237 7.54 -12.11 -14.08
CA VAL A 237 8.55 -11.92 -15.13
C VAL A 237 9.84 -11.35 -14.54
N TRP A 238 9.70 -10.36 -13.67
CA TRP A 238 10.82 -9.76 -12.98
C TRP A 238 11.58 -10.75 -12.09
N ASP A 239 10.88 -11.58 -11.33
CA ASP A 239 11.45 -12.62 -10.48
C ASP A 239 12.26 -13.64 -11.29
N ASP A 240 11.72 -14.09 -12.42
CA ASP A 240 12.40 -15.01 -13.34
C ASP A 240 13.68 -14.37 -13.95
N ILE A 241 13.61 -13.10 -14.38
CA ILE A 241 14.76 -12.33 -14.84
C ILE A 241 15.81 -12.22 -13.74
N ALA A 242 15.43 -11.83 -12.53
CA ALA A 242 16.32 -11.63 -11.42
C ALA A 242 17.04 -12.91 -10.99
N LEU A 243 16.32 -14.03 -10.99
CA LEU A 243 16.88 -15.35 -10.67
C LEU A 243 17.82 -15.86 -11.76
N SER A 244 17.47 -15.73 -13.02
CA SER A 244 18.31 -16.17 -14.15
C SER A 244 19.65 -15.46 -14.14
N VAL A 245 19.63 -14.16 -13.85
CA VAL A 245 20.83 -13.33 -13.78
C VAL A 245 21.71 -13.70 -12.58
N SER A 246 21.13 -14.03 -11.44
CA SER A 246 21.88 -14.38 -10.23
C SER A 246 22.59 -15.74 -10.34
N THR A 247 22.10 -16.64 -11.17
CA THR A 247 22.63 -18.00 -11.33
C THR A 247 23.65 -18.14 -12.44
N ASP A 248 23.72 -17.18 -13.35
CA ASP A 248 24.62 -17.26 -14.50
C ASP A 248 26.06 -16.81 -14.17
N LEU A 249 26.64 -17.44 -13.13
CA LEU A 249 28.06 -17.36 -12.82
C LEU A 249 28.93 -18.10 -13.85
N ASN A 250 28.35 -18.73 -14.89
CA ASN A 250 29.03 -19.58 -15.87
C ASN A 250 29.09 -19.02 -17.30
N GLY A 251 29.14 -17.68 -17.47
CA GLY A 251 29.80 -17.18 -18.67
C GLY A 251 28.97 -16.62 -19.83
N PHE A 252 27.65 -16.44 -19.69
CA PHE A 252 26.86 -15.60 -20.60
C PHE A 252 26.55 -14.26 -19.93
N ASP A 253 27.23 -13.22 -20.37
CA ASP A 253 27.25 -11.91 -19.76
C ASP A 253 26.02 -11.07 -20.23
N ILE A 254 24.82 -11.37 -19.70
CA ILE A 254 23.67 -10.45 -19.79
C ILE A 254 24.08 -9.07 -19.25
N MET A 255 25.10 -9.03 -18.38
CA MET A 255 25.81 -7.86 -17.92
C MET A 255 26.46 -7.02 -19.00
N ASP A 256 26.92 -7.63 -20.10
CA ASP A 256 27.53 -6.86 -21.18
C ASP A 256 26.51 -6.00 -21.92
N MET A 257 25.25 -6.39 -21.95
CA MET A 257 24.17 -5.60 -22.53
C MET A 257 23.70 -4.45 -21.61
N LEU A 258 23.74 -4.66 -20.29
CA LEU A 258 23.42 -3.65 -19.28
C LEU A 258 24.67 -2.82 -18.86
N LYS A 259 25.84 -3.06 -19.46
CA LYS A 259 27.08 -2.29 -19.21
C LYS A 259 27.10 -0.92 -19.86
N THR A 260 26.14 -0.58 -20.70
CA THR A 260 26.04 0.76 -21.26
C THR A 260 25.59 1.76 -20.19
N GLU A 261 26.22 2.95 -20.15
CA GLU A 261 25.80 4.07 -19.30
C GLU A 261 24.29 4.38 -19.43
N TRP A 262 23.72 4.06 -20.57
CA TRP A 262 22.30 4.23 -20.86
C TRP A 262 21.39 3.32 -20.02
N SER A 263 21.72 2.04 -19.88
CA SER A 263 20.89 1.10 -19.10
C SER A 263 20.93 1.41 -17.60
N TYR A 264 22.08 1.86 -17.09
CA TYR A 264 22.21 2.38 -15.75
C TYR A 264 21.23 3.54 -15.49
N THR A 265 21.26 4.55 -16.37
CA THR A 265 20.40 5.73 -16.24
C THR A 265 18.91 5.36 -16.33
N VAL A 266 18.53 4.41 -17.20
CA VAL A 266 17.14 3.93 -17.33
C VAL A 266 16.66 3.30 -16.05
N VAL A 267 17.45 2.43 -15.43
CA VAL A 267 17.09 1.74 -14.18
C VAL A 267 17.00 2.71 -13.01
N GLU A 268 17.96 3.63 -12.86
CA GLU A 268 17.91 4.63 -11.79
C GLU A 268 16.72 5.60 -11.98
N THR A 269 16.41 5.98 -13.23
CA THR A 269 15.25 6.82 -13.53
C THR A 269 13.96 6.09 -13.21
N PHE A 270 13.83 4.82 -13.61
CA PHE A 270 12.70 3.97 -13.25
C PHE A 270 12.54 3.88 -11.73
N SER A 271 13.63 3.62 -11.01
CA SER A 271 13.65 3.53 -9.55
C SER A 271 13.16 4.80 -8.88
N LEU A 272 13.67 5.95 -9.33
CA LEU A 272 13.27 7.25 -8.79
C LEU A 272 11.80 7.58 -9.06
N LEU A 273 11.32 7.25 -10.27
CA LEU A 273 9.92 7.46 -10.64
C LEU A 273 8.98 6.59 -9.82
N ALA A 274 9.34 5.34 -9.61
CA ALA A 274 8.51 4.41 -8.86
C ALA A 274 8.44 4.77 -7.37
N VAL A 275 9.57 5.09 -6.76
CA VAL A 275 9.60 5.60 -5.39
C VAL A 275 8.86 6.94 -5.30
N GLY A 276 9.06 7.83 -6.28
CA GLY A 276 8.43 9.14 -6.33
C GLY A 276 6.90 9.08 -6.44
N THR A 277 6.35 8.24 -7.32
CA THR A 277 4.90 8.05 -7.46
C THR A 277 4.27 7.45 -6.21
N SER A 278 4.94 6.47 -5.58
CA SER A 278 4.50 5.87 -4.32
C SER A 278 4.54 6.88 -3.17
N LEU A 279 5.60 7.68 -3.09
CA LEU A 279 5.75 8.73 -2.09
C LEU A 279 4.68 9.83 -2.26
N ILE A 280 4.37 10.25 -3.50
CA ILE A 280 3.28 11.21 -3.77
C ILE A 280 1.95 10.66 -3.24
N GLY A 281 1.60 9.43 -3.56
CA GLY A 281 0.36 8.80 -3.11
C GLY A 281 0.26 8.74 -1.59
N THR A 282 1.33 8.30 -0.93
CA THR A 282 1.38 8.18 0.54
C THR A 282 1.37 9.54 1.24
N LEU A 283 2.13 10.53 0.75
CA LEU A 283 2.13 11.91 1.26
C LEU A 283 0.75 12.56 1.12
N LEU A 284 0.10 12.38 -0.03
CA LEU A 284 -1.25 12.92 -0.27
C LEU A 284 -2.25 12.31 0.70
N GLY A 285 -2.28 10.98 0.82
CA GLY A 285 -3.16 10.27 1.75
C GLY A 285 -2.92 10.65 3.22
N ALA A 286 -1.66 10.69 3.66
CA ALA A 286 -1.31 11.09 5.01
C ALA A 286 -1.66 12.55 5.29
N SER A 287 -1.37 13.48 4.37
CA SER A 287 -1.73 14.89 4.53
C SER A 287 -3.23 15.11 4.63
N GLN A 288 -4.02 14.43 3.80
CA GLN A 288 -5.49 14.49 3.86
C GLN A 288 -6.03 13.92 5.18
N PHE A 289 -5.46 12.80 5.64
CA PHE A 289 -5.82 12.22 6.94
C PHE A 289 -5.55 13.21 8.09
N PHE A 290 -4.38 13.88 8.09
CA PHE A 290 -4.06 14.90 9.10
C PHE A 290 -5.02 16.08 9.06
N ILE A 291 -5.35 16.60 7.87
CA ILE A 291 -6.30 17.70 7.71
C ILE A 291 -7.68 17.29 8.26
N GLU A 292 -8.15 16.08 7.95
CA GLU A 292 -9.41 15.55 8.47
C GLU A 292 -9.41 15.45 10.02
N GLN A 293 -8.32 14.91 10.60
CA GLN A 293 -8.22 14.81 12.06
C GLN A 293 -8.16 16.19 12.73
N MET A 294 -7.45 17.15 12.17
CA MET A 294 -7.39 18.52 12.69
C MET A 294 -8.75 19.22 12.58
N ALA A 295 -9.46 19.05 11.48
CA ALA A 295 -10.82 19.59 11.31
C ALA A 295 -11.79 19.00 12.34
N ASN A 296 -11.71 17.70 12.64
CA ASN A 296 -12.53 17.03 13.66
C ASN A 296 -12.23 17.55 15.08
N LEU A 297 -10.95 17.81 15.39
CA LEU A 297 -10.55 18.38 16.68
C LEU A 297 -11.07 19.81 16.86
N VAL A 298 -10.99 20.63 15.81
CA VAL A 298 -11.51 22.01 15.83
C VAL A 298 -13.03 22.03 16.00
N SER A 299 -13.74 21.13 15.30
CA SER A 299 -15.21 21.02 15.38
C SER A 299 -15.66 20.60 16.77
N SER A 300 -14.97 19.64 17.40
CA SER A 300 -15.28 19.18 18.76
C SER A 300 -15.00 20.27 19.82
N SER A 301 -14.00 21.13 19.58
CA SER A 301 -13.71 22.27 20.47
C SER A 301 -14.71 23.41 20.29
N ALA A 302 -15.30 23.58 19.10
CA ALA A 302 -16.29 24.62 18.82
C ALA A 302 -17.67 24.32 19.40
N GLN A 303 -18.03 23.05 19.58
CA GLN A 303 -19.29 22.66 20.25
C GLN A 303 -19.33 22.99 21.74
N GLY A 304 -18.20 23.38 22.33
CA GLY A 304 -18.12 23.87 23.73
C GLY A 304 -18.36 25.37 23.91
N HIS A 305 -18.47 26.15 22.86
CA HIS A 305 -18.68 27.61 22.89
C HIS A 305 -19.59 28.05 21.72
N GLU A 306 -20.87 27.74 21.80
CA GLU A 306 -21.88 28.48 21.04
C GLU A 306 -22.38 29.63 21.92
N GLU A 307 -22.01 30.87 21.54
CA GLU A 307 -22.85 32.05 21.55
C GLU A 307 -22.18 33.21 20.77
N GLU A 308 -22.92 33.68 19.75
CA GLU A 308 -22.88 34.99 19.11
C GLU A 308 -21.57 35.52 18.50
N GLU A 309 -21.47 35.56 17.16
CA GLU A 309 -21.36 36.82 16.37
C GLU A 309 -21.15 36.63 14.87
N GLY A 310 -22.02 37.24 14.06
CA GLY A 310 -21.62 38.00 12.88
C GLY A 310 -21.11 37.28 11.64
N SER A 311 -22.04 36.75 10.86
CA SER A 311 -21.84 36.44 9.43
C SER A 311 -21.57 37.69 8.60
N ARG A 312 -20.31 38.03 8.33
CA ARG A 312 -19.86 38.89 7.20
C ARG A 312 -18.33 39.01 7.18
N HIS A 313 -17.69 38.32 6.29
CA HIS A 313 -16.27 38.40 5.81
C HIS A 313 -15.54 37.05 5.80
N ARG A 314 -16.16 35.99 5.29
CA ARG A 314 -15.57 34.64 5.32
C ARG A 314 -14.89 34.16 4.01
N GLY A 315 -14.94 34.92 2.89
CA GLY A 315 -14.44 34.45 1.61
C GLY A 315 -12.90 34.46 1.46
N GLY A 316 -12.23 35.49 1.95
CA GLY A 316 -10.77 35.63 1.79
C GLY A 316 -9.94 34.89 2.86
N ARG A 317 -10.45 34.86 4.10
CA ARG A 317 -9.76 34.21 5.23
C ARG A 317 -9.80 32.67 5.15
N ALA A 318 -10.88 32.10 4.62
CA ALA A 318 -11.02 30.66 4.48
C ALA A 318 -10.05 30.04 3.46
N VAL A 319 -9.64 30.79 2.43
CA VAL A 319 -8.66 30.30 1.45
C VAL A 319 -7.24 30.32 2.03
N ASP A 320 -6.88 31.37 2.76
CA ASP A 320 -5.58 31.47 3.45
C ASP A 320 -5.45 30.45 4.59
N ASP A 321 -6.54 30.21 5.35
CA ASP A 321 -6.58 29.23 6.43
C ASP A 321 -6.43 27.79 5.89
N ASN A 322 -7.03 27.47 4.75
CA ASN A 322 -6.91 26.15 4.11
C ASN A 322 -5.49 25.92 3.54
N ALA A 323 -4.88 26.93 2.94
CA ALA A 323 -3.49 26.83 2.45
C ALA A 323 -2.52 26.63 3.61
N MET A 324 -2.66 27.44 4.68
CA MET A 324 -1.83 27.31 5.89
C MET A 324 -1.98 25.92 6.52
N LEU A 325 -3.20 25.38 6.60
CA LEU A 325 -3.47 24.05 7.12
C LEU A 325 -2.77 22.96 6.29
N SER A 326 -2.75 23.09 4.96
CA SER A 326 -2.06 22.15 4.07
C SER A 326 -0.54 22.16 4.29
N TYR A 327 0.07 23.33 4.49
CA TYR A 327 1.51 23.42 4.80
C TYR A 327 1.85 22.86 6.18
N ILE A 328 1.00 23.09 7.20
CA ILE A 328 1.17 22.52 8.53
C ILE A 328 1.06 20.99 8.47
N ALA A 329 0.05 20.47 7.79
CA ALA A 329 -0.12 19.03 7.60
C ALA A 329 1.08 18.40 6.89
N ALA A 330 1.54 19.02 5.80
CA ALA A 330 2.73 18.56 5.07
C ALA A 330 3.99 18.58 5.98
N GLY A 331 4.20 19.62 6.76
CA GLY A 331 5.30 19.70 7.73
C GLY A 331 5.22 18.63 8.82
N ALA A 332 4.03 18.40 9.38
CA ALA A 332 3.81 17.38 10.40
C ALA A 332 4.07 15.95 9.88
N VAL A 333 3.82 15.70 8.60
CA VAL A 333 4.06 14.41 7.96
C VAL A 333 5.54 14.24 7.56
N VAL A 334 6.16 15.26 6.97
CA VAL A 334 7.52 15.18 6.41
C VAL A 334 8.60 15.19 7.50
N ALA A 335 8.46 16.02 8.54
CA ALA A 335 9.53 16.21 9.51
C ALA A 335 9.92 14.92 10.26
N PRO A 336 8.98 14.13 10.84
CA PRO A 336 9.33 12.86 11.48
C PRO A 336 9.87 11.84 10.47
N THR A 337 9.31 11.80 9.25
CA THR A 337 9.73 10.89 8.20
C THR A 337 11.20 11.10 7.82
N VAL A 338 11.59 12.33 7.53
CA VAL A 338 12.97 12.68 7.16
C VAL A 338 13.92 12.43 8.32
N LEU A 339 13.51 12.77 9.55
CA LEU A 339 14.33 12.54 10.75
C LEU A 339 14.63 11.05 10.94
N ILE A 340 13.63 10.18 10.84
CA ILE A 340 13.80 8.73 11.00
C ILE A 340 14.64 8.18 9.84
N ALA A 341 14.33 8.55 8.59
CA ALA A 341 15.08 8.10 7.42
C ALA A 341 16.57 8.51 7.48
N ALA A 342 16.88 9.67 8.10
CA ALA A 342 18.25 10.17 8.22
C ALA A 342 19.03 9.55 9.40
N THR A 343 18.35 9.13 10.47
CA THR A 343 19.02 8.70 11.72
C THR A 343 19.05 7.17 11.87
N VAL A 344 18.12 6.44 11.29
CA VAL A 344 18.02 4.99 11.42
C VAL A 344 18.79 4.31 10.29
N PRO A 345 19.84 3.51 10.59
CA PRO A 345 20.54 2.73 9.58
C PRO A 345 19.60 1.69 8.95
N ASN A 346 19.73 1.45 7.65
CA ASN A 346 18.87 0.51 6.91
C ASN A 346 17.37 0.77 7.09
N SER A 347 16.99 2.06 7.26
CA SER A 347 15.61 2.48 7.53
C SER A 347 14.61 1.99 6.48
N PHE A 348 15.03 1.91 5.21
CA PHE A 348 14.20 1.35 4.15
C PHE A 348 13.73 -0.07 4.47
N SER A 349 14.67 -0.91 4.81
CA SER A 349 14.46 -2.32 5.08
C SER A 349 13.56 -2.56 6.32
N ILE A 350 13.88 -1.87 7.42
CA ILE A 350 13.12 -1.96 8.67
C ILE A 350 11.69 -1.44 8.44
N ALA A 351 11.54 -0.33 7.75
CA ALA A 351 10.24 0.27 7.49
C ALA A 351 9.35 -0.60 6.59
N THR A 352 9.92 -1.26 5.57
CA THR A 352 9.14 -2.18 4.70
C THR A 352 8.70 -3.44 5.43
N ASP A 353 9.53 -4.00 6.33
CA ASP A 353 9.15 -5.16 7.14
C ASP A 353 8.01 -4.80 8.11
N ILE A 354 8.11 -3.65 8.76
CA ILE A 354 7.05 -3.16 9.66
C ILE A 354 5.77 -2.89 8.88
N ALA A 355 5.86 -2.20 7.73
CA ALA A 355 4.70 -1.89 6.91
C ALA A 355 3.96 -3.14 6.42
N GLY A 356 4.69 -4.10 5.83
CA GLY A 356 4.10 -5.34 5.29
C GLY A 356 3.72 -6.34 6.38
N GLY A 357 4.63 -6.60 7.33
CA GLY A 357 4.43 -7.62 8.37
C GLY A 357 3.36 -7.27 9.39
N TYR A 358 3.26 -6.00 9.78
CA TYR A 358 2.31 -5.56 10.81
C TYR A 358 1.16 -4.73 10.25
N CYS A 359 1.49 -3.57 9.64
CA CYS A 359 0.47 -2.57 9.32
C CYS A 359 -0.51 -3.05 8.25
N MET A 360 0.00 -3.54 7.12
CA MET A 360 -0.85 -4.03 6.02
C MET A 360 -1.59 -5.29 6.42
N THR A 361 -0.93 -6.19 7.15
CA THR A 361 -1.56 -7.42 7.63
C THR A 361 -2.70 -7.13 8.59
N ILE A 362 -2.58 -6.14 9.48
CA ILE A 362 -3.67 -5.72 10.37
C ILE A 362 -4.80 -5.05 9.58
N LEU A 363 -4.47 -4.08 8.72
CA LEU A 363 -5.46 -3.28 7.99
C LEU A 363 -6.26 -4.11 6.98
N TYR A 364 -5.58 -4.98 6.25
CA TYR A 364 -6.17 -5.68 5.11
C TYR A 364 -6.36 -7.17 5.34
N GLY A 365 -5.64 -7.75 6.29
CA GLY A 365 -5.75 -9.16 6.62
C GLY A 365 -6.63 -9.46 7.84
N VAL A 366 -6.59 -8.60 8.87
CA VAL A 366 -7.33 -8.85 10.13
C VAL A 366 -8.67 -8.10 10.15
N LEU A 367 -8.68 -6.81 9.82
CA LEU A 367 -9.88 -5.98 9.92
C LEU A 367 -11.01 -6.41 8.98
N PRO A 368 -10.82 -6.70 7.67
CA PRO A 368 -11.91 -7.05 6.78
C PRO A 368 -12.68 -8.31 7.19
N PRO A 369 -12.03 -9.43 7.58
CA PRO A 369 -12.74 -10.59 8.12
C PRO A 369 -13.54 -10.27 9.41
N LEU A 370 -13.00 -9.46 10.32
CA LEU A 370 -13.69 -9.05 11.53
C LEU A 370 -14.93 -8.18 11.21
N MET A 371 -14.80 -7.23 10.28
CA MET A 371 -15.92 -6.40 9.83
C MET A 371 -17.03 -7.25 9.19
N ALA A 372 -16.66 -8.17 8.30
CA ALA A 372 -17.62 -9.08 7.67
C ALA A 372 -18.31 -10.00 8.70
N TRP A 373 -17.56 -10.49 9.69
CA TRP A 373 -18.11 -11.27 10.79
C TRP A 373 -19.13 -10.47 11.61
N ALA A 374 -18.82 -9.22 11.96
CA ALA A 374 -19.73 -8.34 12.67
C ALA A 374 -21.03 -8.10 11.90
N ILE A 375 -20.97 -7.85 10.58
CA ILE A 375 -22.15 -7.68 9.72
C ILE A 375 -23.02 -8.95 9.72
N THR A 376 -22.41 -10.13 9.59
CA THR A 376 -23.15 -11.39 9.56
C THR A 376 -23.84 -11.71 10.88
N THR A 377 -23.20 -11.35 12.01
CA THR A 377 -23.74 -11.59 13.33
C THR A 377 -24.90 -10.66 13.63
N SER A 378 -24.83 -9.38 13.26
CA SER A 378 -25.92 -8.42 13.39
C SER A 378 -27.17 -8.86 12.61
N ARG A 379 -27.00 -9.32 11.36
CA ARG A 379 -28.12 -9.84 10.55
C ARG A 379 -28.80 -11.05 11.18
N MET A 380 -28.04 -11.94 11.83
CA MET A 380 -28.62 -13.09 12.54
C MET A 380 -29.41 -12.69 13.78
N SER A 381 -29.00 -11.66 14.51
CA SER A 381 -29.74 -11.14 15.65
C SER A 381 -31.05 -10.50 15.23
N ASP A 382 -31.07 -9.73 14.16
CA ASP A 382 -32.26 -9.07 13.61
C ASP A 382 -33.28 -10.08 13.09
N SER A 383 -32.81 -11.13 12.41
CA SER A 383 -33.66 -12.23 11.91
C SER A 383 -34.27 -13.04 13.06
N ARG A 384 -33.63 -13.13 14.22
CA ARG A 384 -34.16 -13.80 15.43
C ARG A 384 -35.15 -12.93 16.20
N ALA A 385 -35.05 -11.61 16.13
CA ALA A 385 -35.93 -10.67 16.81
C ALA A 385 -37.32 -10.46 16.16
N GLY A 386 -37.63 -11.18 15.05
CA GLY A 386 -38.98 -11.29 14.52
C GLY A 386 -39.44 -10.18 13.58
N SER A 387 -38.56 -9.45 12.92
CA SER A 387 -38.93 -8.63 11.78
C SER A 387 -38.84 -9.47 10.50
N VAL A 388 -39.85 -10.30 10.26
CA VAL A 388 -40.04 -11.01 9.01
C VAL A 388 -40.65 -10.02 8.01
N GLU A 389 -39.82 -9.35 7.26
CA GLU A 389 -40.18 -8.94 5.90
C GLU A 389 -39.30 -9.73 4.94
N ALA A 390 -39.91 -10.78 4.40
CA ALA A 390 -39.36 -11.53 3.28
C ALA A 390 -39.33 -10.61 2.05
N GLU A 391 -38.26 -9.82 1.91
CA GLU A 391 -37.94 -9.20 0.62
C GLU A 391 -37.41 -10.29 -0.33
N SER A 392 -38.34 -10.88 -1.07
CA SER A 392 -38.05 -11.51 -2.35
C SER A 392 -37.58 -10.43 -3.33
N SER A 393 -36.29 -10.08 -3.28
CA SER A 393 -35.67 -9.21 -4.27
C SER A 393 -35.44 -9.97 -5.56
N VAL A 394 -36.37 -9.77 -6.49
CA VAL A 394 -36.14 -9.96 -7.92
C VAL A 394 -35.05 -8.97 -8.36
N GLY A 395 -33.85 -9.46 -8.47
CA GLY A 395 -32.70 -8.69 -8.95
C GLY A 395 -31.50 -9.64 -9.03
N GLY A 396 -31.27 -10.20 -10.23
CA GLY A 396 -30.22 -11.17 -10.51
C GLY A 396 -28.80 -10.59 -10.39
N GLY A 397 -28.32 -10.44 -9.16
CA GLY A 397 -26.93 -10.30 -8.81
C GLY A 397 -26.62 -11.40 -7.80
N ALA A 398 -25.60 -12.21 -8.06
CA ALA A 398 -25.17 -13.27 -7.15
C ALA A 398 -24.91 -12.64 -5.78
N ASN A 399 -25.88 -12.73 -4.88
CA ASN A 399 -25.69 -12.47 -3.46
C ASN A 399 -24.72 -13.54 -2.97
N VAL A 400 -23.44 -13.20 -2.86
CA VAL A 400 -22.53 -14.03 -2.09
C VAL A 400 -23.05 -13.98 -0.67
N ASP A 401 -23.56 -15.09 -0.21
CA ASP A 401 -24.13 -15.23 1.11
C ASP A 401 -22.94 -15.22 2.09
N LEU A 402 -22.62 -14.04 2.63
CA LEU A 402 -21.54 -13.83 3.64
C LEU A 402 -21.66 -14.86 4.79
N THR A 403 -22.86 -15.40 5.02
CA THR A 403 -23.10 -16.45 6.01
C THR A 403 -22.48 -17.78 5.60
N SER A 404 -22.44 -18.10 4.32
CA SER A 404 -21.80 -19.31 3.78
C SER A 404 -20.27 -19.19 3.78
N ALA A 405 -19.73 -17.98 3.86
CA ALA A 405 -18.29 -17.69 3.84
C ALA A 405 -17.61 -17.75 5.23
N LYS A 406 -18.32 -18.03 6.32
CA LYS A 406 -17.77 -18.07 7.68
C LYS A 406 -16.46 -18.85 7.82
N PRO A 407 -16.32 -20.09 7.30
CA PRO A 407 -15.06 -20.81 7.40
C PRO A 407 -13.92 -20.11 6.63
N VAL A 408 -14.23 -19.44 5.51
CA VAL A 408 -13.24 -18.65 4.76
C VAL A 408 -12.81 -17.43 5.57
N LEU A 409 -13.76 -16.69 6.18
CA LEU A 409 -13.47 -15.54 7.04
C LEU A 409 -12.59 -15.91 8.24
N VAL A 410 -12.90 -17.04 8.90
CA VAL A 410 -12.08 -17.55 10.01
C VAL A 410 -10.69 -17.95 9.49
N GLY A 411 -10.61 -18.65 8.37
CA GLY A 411 -9.33 -19.05 7.78
C GLY A 411 -8.45 -17.85 7.43
N MET A 412 -9.03 -16.81 6.83
CA MET A 412 -8.33 -15.56 6.50
C MET A 412 -7.84 -14.85 7.76
N GLY A 413 -8.71 -14.64 8.74
CA GLY A 413 -8.33 -13.99 9.99
C GLY A 413 -7.24 -14.75 10.76
N VAL A 414 -7.36 -16.09 10.84
CA VAL A 414 -6.33 -16.93 11.48
C VAL A 414 -5.00 -16.85 10.72
N PHE A 415 -5.03 -16.93 9.39
CA PHE A 415 -3.82 -16.81 8.58
C PHE A 415 -3.12 -15.46 8.81
N SER A 416 -3.87 -14.36 8.80
CA SER A 416 -3.33 -13.02 9.03
C SER A 416 -2.74 -12.86 10.44
N VAL A 417 -3.39 -13.41 11.45
CA VAL A 417 -2.87 -13.42 12.82
C VAL A 417 -1.58 -14.24 12.93
N LEU A 418 -1.53 -15.41 12.28
CA LEU A 418 -0.32 -16.23 12.23
C LEU A 418 0.84 -15.50 11.55
N MET A 419 0.57 -14.72 10.48
CA MET A 419 1.57 -13.89 9.81
C MET A 419 2.16 -12.83 10.75
N VAL A 420 1.32 -12.15 11.53
CA VAL A 420 1.79 -11.18 12.54
C VAL A 420 2.65 -11.86 13.60
N PHE A 421 2.25 -13.04 14.08
CA PHE A 421 3.04 -13.79 15.07
C PHE A 421 4.37 -14.27 14.49
N GLU A 422 4.41 -14.72 13.23
CA GLU A 422 5.64 -15.12 12.56
C GLU A 422 6.61 -13.93 12.46
N GLN A 423 6.11 -12.75 12.04
CA GLN A 423 6.92 -11.54 11.99
C GLN A 423 7.47 -11.17 13.38
N MET A 424 6.63 -11.19 14.42
CA MET A 424 7.06 -10.96 15.79
C MET A 424 8.16 -11.93 16.23
N SER A 425 8.04 -13.20 15.87
CA SER A 425 9.03 -14.23 16.18
C SER A 425 10.37 -13.93 15.50
N GLN A 426 10.36 -13.56 14.23
CA GLN A 426 11.58 -13.20 13.48
C GLN A 426 12.25 -11.94 14.04
N ASP A 427 11.47 -10.92 14.39
CA ASP A 427 12.00 -9.70 15.00
C ASP A 427 12.60 -9.95 16.38
N LEU A 428 11.98 -10.83 17.17
CA LEU A 428 12.50 -11.22 18.49
C LEU A 428 13.84 -11.95 18.38
N VAL A 429 13.95 -12.88 17.44
CA VAL A 429 15.21 -13.62 17.18
C VAL A 429 16.30 -12.65 16.70
N SER A 430 15.95 -11.73 15.82
CA SER A 430 16.87 -10.69 15.34
C SER A 430 17.35 -9.79 16.48
N PHE A 431 16.43 -9.35 17.34
CA PHE A 431 16.76 -8.54 18.52
C PHE A 431 17.66 -9.28 19.50
N GLN A 432 17.39 -10.56 19.76
CA GLN A 432 18.23 -11.39 20.62
C GLN A 432 19.65 -11.53 20.06
N SER A 433 19.80 -11.71 18.75
CA SER A 433 21.12 -11.78 18.10
C SER A 433 21.90 -10.48 18.22
N TYR A 434 21.23 -9.31 18.12
CA TYR A 434 21.85 -7.99 18.35
C TYR A 434 22.31 -7.82 19.81
N LEU A 435 21.52 -8.25 20.79
CA LEU A 435 21.90 -8.18 22.20
C LEU A 435 23.12 -9.06 22.51
N LEU A 436 23.17 -10.27 21.95
CA LEU A 436 24.33 -11.16 22.14
C LEU A 436 25.60 -10.62 21.49
N ALA A 437 25.49 -9.96 20.33
CA ALA A 437 26.61 -9.30 19.67
C ALA A 437 27.13 -8.07 20.44
N TRP A 438 26.28 -7.44 21.26
CA TRP A 438 26.66 -6.26 22.05
C TRP A 438 27.24 -6.61 23.44
N THR A 439 26.94 -7.80 23.95
CA THR A 439 27.39 -8.30 25.27
C THR A 439 28.62 -9.20 25.21
N GLY A 440 29.09 -9.62 24.04
CA GLY A 440 30.29 -10.44 23.79
C GLY A 440 31.40 -9.61 23.17
#